data_3e9e9f57c97f9e15268f43a80584f856
#
_entry.id   3e9e9f57c97f9e15268f43a80584f856
#
_cell.length_a   1.000
_cell.length_b   1.000
_cell.length_c   1.000
_cell.angle_alpha   90.00
_cell.angle_beta   90.00
_cell.angle_gamma   90.00
#
_symmetry.space_group_name_H-M   'P 1'
#
loop_
_entity.id
_entity.type
_entity.pdbx_description
1 polymer ?
#
loop_
_entity_poly.entity_id
_entity_poly.type
_entity_poly.pdbx_seq_one_letter_code
_entity_poly.pdbx_strand_id
1 'polypeptide(L)'
;VKERQIFVASSGSALLDQGVREFLDIFNKLTMTNYELADIFTGKVFKIRYDEKGTRITYIKALSGLLKVKDELVYNHNGEEIREKVNESRAYNGVKYEIKDVASAGDVFAVTGISNMKAGMGIGIEDSTEEMIPTLTAKVLYDSTVNIKEVLKYLKILESEEKTLNVQYDEILKEMHINVMGKIQLEVLKEIIQERFNLNVEFDKPEILYKETIGNEVNGYGHFEPLRHYAEVHLKLLPGERGEGIVFENRCHNDYLTPGQQNLIKTHIFEKKHR
;
A
#
# COMPACT_ATOMS: atom_id res chain seq x y z
N VAL A 1 15.36 -30.10 -2.62
CA VAL A 1 14.89 -29.00 -1.76
C VAL A 1 14.76 -27.74 -2.59
N LYS A 2 15.81 -27.26 -3.30
CA LYS A 2 15.74 -26.03 -4.13
C LYS A 2 14.64 -26.09 -5.19
N GLU A 3 14.39 -27.22 -5.81
CA GLU A 3 13.36 -27.45 -6.82
C GLU A 3 11.98 -27.77 -6.20
N ARG A 4 11.81 -27.62 -4.89
CA ARG A 4 10.56 -27.88 -4.14
C ARG A 4 10.01 -29.31 -4.29
N GLN A 5 10.85 -30.28 -4.67
CA GLN A 5 10.46 -31.69 -4.75
C GLN A 5 10.59 -32.42 -3.39
N ILE A 6 11.44 -31.92 -2.50
CA ILE A 6 11.66 -32.47 -1.16
C ILE A 6 11.53 -31.34 -0.14
N PHE A 7 10.76 -31.58 0.90
CA PHE A 7 10.57 -30.68 2.04
C PHE A 7 11.22 -31.28 3.26
N VAL A 8 12.04 -30.47 3.96
CA VAL A 8 12.65 -30.85 5.22
C VAL A 8 11.69 -30.47 6.36
N ALA A 9 11.45 -31.42 7.26
CA ALA A 9 10.66 -31.18 8.45
C ALA A 9 11.54 -31.32 9.69
N SER A 10 11.32 -30.46 10.67
CA SER A 10 11.91 -30.56 11.99
C SER A 10 10.81 -30.39 13.04
N SER A 11 11.01 -30.97 14.22
CA SER A 11 10.10 -30.84 15.36
C SER A 11 10.84 -30.23 16.56
N GLY A 12 10.11 -29.46 17.35
CA GLY A 12 10.69 -28.82 18.52
C GLY A 12 9.63 -28.12 19.37
N SER A 13 10.05 -27.59 20.50
CA SER A 13 9.25 -26.75 21.37
C SER A 13 9.98 -25.43 21.60
N ALA A 14 9.46 -24.35 21.05
CA ALA A 14 10.03 -23.00 21.25
C ALA A 14 9.97 -22.59 22.74
N LEU A 15 8.90 -22.95 23.44
CA LEU A 15 8.72 -22.65 24.87
C LEU A 15 9.79 -23.34 25.76
N LEU A 16 10.21 -24.53 25.37
CA LEU A 16 11.20 -25.31 26.11
C LEU A 16 12.61 -25.21 25.53
N ASP A 17 12.80 -24.40 24.52
CA ASP A 17 14.07 -24.24 23.77
C ASP A 17 14.63 -25.58 23.25
N GLN A 18 13.75 -26.52 22.88
CA GLN A 18 14.13 -27.81 22.34
C GLN A 18 14.00 -27.85 20.83
N GLY A 19 15.04 -28.26 20.13
CA GLY A 19 15.07 -28.37 18.66
C GLY A 19 15.16 -27.03 17.92
N VAL A 20 15.22 -25.89 18.62
CA VAL A 20 15.26 -24.55 18.00
C VAL A 20 16.60 -24.32 17.28
N ARG A 21 17.71 -24.66 17.91
CA ARG A 21 19.05 -24.52 17.34
C ARG A 21 19.22 -25.41 16.11
N GLU A 22 18.80 -26.67 16.20
CA GLU A 22 18.85 -27.61 15.07
C GLU A 22 17.99 -27.13 13.91
N PHE A 23 16.83 -26.59 14.19
CA PHE A 23 15.98 -25.97 13.16
C PHE A 23 16.69 -24.79 12.47
N LEU A 24 17.29 -23.88 13.23
CA LEU A 24 18.02 -22.72 12.68
C LEU A 24 19.23 -23.15 11.85
N ASP A 25 19.94 -24.18 12.27
CA ASP A 25 21.08 -24.73 11.52
C ASP A 25 20.64 -25.35 10.18
N ILE A 26 19.53 -26.09 10.18
CA ILE A 26 18.93 -26.64 8.96
C ILE A 26 18.44 -25.49 8.05
N PHE A 27 17.72 -24.53 8.63
CA PHE A 27 17.22 -23.37 7.91
C PHE A 27 18.35 -22.60 7.22
N ASN A 28 19.44 -22.31 7.96
CA ASN A 28 20.59 -21.59 7.43
C ASN A 28 21.29 -22.35 6.28
N LYS A 29 21.37 -23.67 6.37
CA LYS A 29 21.96 -24.50 5.29
C LYS A 29 21.09 -24.56 4.03
N LEU A 30 19.78 -24.46 4.18
CA LEU A 30 18.83 -24.62 3.08
C LEU A 30 18.43 -23.32 2.40
N THR A 31 18.58 -22.18 3.09
CA THR A 31 18.14 -20.85 2.63
C THR A 31 19.28 -19.96 2.16
N MET A 32 20.37 -20.53 1.65
CA MET A 32 21.46 -19.75 1.07
C MET A 32 20.97 -18.99 -0.16
N THR A 33 21.02 -17.66 -0.08
CA THR A 33 20.73 -16.76 -1.19
C THR A 33 22.04 -16.15 -1.68
N ASN A 34 22.36 -16.34 -2.94
CA ASN A 34 23.47 -15.66 -3.58
C ASN A 34 22.94 -14.35 -4.19
N TYR A 35 23.39 -13.23 -3.71
CA TYR A 35 23.10 -11.92 -4.28
C TYR A 35 24.15 -11.61 -5.36
N GLU A 36 23.67 -11.21 -6.54
CA GLU A 36 24.55 -10.80 -7.61
C GLU A 36 25.11 -9.42 -7.34
N LEU A 37 26.43 -9.26 -7.51
CA LEU A 37 27.10 -7.97 -7.51
C LEU A 37 26.87 -7.33 -8.90
N ALA A 38 25.73 -6.68 -9.08
CA ALA A 38 25.44 -5.91 -10.29
C ALA A 38 25.81 -4.44 -10.08
N ASP A 39 26.08 -3.73 -11.18
CA ASP A 39 26.41 -2.30 -11.12
C ASP A 39 25.18 -1.44 -10.79
N ILE A 40 23.98 -1.95 -11.12
CA ILE A 40 22.72 -1.24 -10.92
C ILE A 40 22.08 -1.68 -9.61
N PHE A 41 21.72 -0.71 -8.78
CA PHE A 41 20.97 -0.98 -7.56
C PHE A 41 19.54 -1.40 -7.89
N THR A 42 19.12 -2.53 -7.31
CA THR A 42 17.72 -2.95 -7.27
C THR A 42 17.31 -3.28 -5.85
N GLY A 43 16.08 -3.01 -5.53
CA GLY A 43 15.58 -3.25 -4.17
C GLY A 43 14.06 -3.29 -4.12
N LYS A 44 13.53 -3.66 -2.97
CA LYS A 44 12.10 -3.71 -2.70
C LYS A 44 11.77 -3.02 -1.40
N VAL A 45 10.81 -2.11 -1.46
CA VAL A 45 10.26 -1.49 -0.26
C VAL A 45 9.31 -2.48 0.40
N PHE A 46 9.57 -2.86 1.64
CA PHE A 46 8.71 -3.82 2.33
C PHE A 46 7.95 -3.23 3.51
N LYS A 47 8.35 -2.02 3.98
CA LYS A 47 7.71 -1.38 5.13
C LYS A 47 7.92 0.13 5.10
N ILE A 48 6.93 0.86 5.58
CA ILE A 48 6.99 2.30 5.88
C ILE A 48 6.72 2.48 7.38
N ARG A 49 7.43 3.41 8.01
CA ARG A 49 7.17 3.86 9.38
C ARG A 49 7.44 5.34 9.50
N TYR A 50 6.91 5.92 10.58
CA TYR A 50 7.28 7.28 11.03
C TYR A 50 7.92 7.18 12.41
N ASP A 51 9.01 7.91 12.61
CA ASP A 51 9.63 8.02 13.93
C ASP A 51 8.87 9.01 14.83
N GLU A 52 9.29 9.12 16.08
CA GLU A 52 8.67 10.01 17.07
C GLU A 52 8.69 11.50 16.66
N LYS A 53 9.58 11.88 15.76
CA LYS A 53 9.71 13.24 15.20
C LYS A 53 8.83 13.44 13.96
N GLY A 54 8.11 12.40 13.53
CA GLY A 54 7.30 12.42 12.30
C GLY A 54 8.11 12.28 11.02
N THR A 55 9.38 11.84 11.10
CA THR A 55 10.21 11.57 9.92
C THR A 55 9.76 10.25 9.29
N ARG A 56 9.48 10.28 7.99
CA ARG A 56 9.14 9.08 7.24
C ARG A 56 10.37 8.23 6.98
N ILE A 57 10.26 6.95 7.31
CA ILE A 57 11.31 5.94 7.18
C ILE A 57 10.83 4.87 6.22
N THR A 58 11.57 4.68 5.13
CA THR A 58 11.28 3.69 4.09
C THR A 58 12.25 2.53 4.22
N TYR A 59 11.74 1.34 4.54
CA TYR A 59 12.54 0.12 4.70
C TYR A 59 12.67 -0.61 3.38
N ILE A 60 13.90 -0.92 3.02
CA ILE A 60 14.27 -1.51 1.73
C ILE A 60 15.07 -2.79 1.94
N LYS A 61 14.75 -3.82 1.18
CA LYS A 61 15.60 -4.99 0.96
C LYS A 61 16.40 -4.76 -0.31
N ALA A 62 17.71 -4.65 -0.21
CA ALA A 62 18.59 -4.61 -1.38
C ALA A 62 18.69 -5.99 -2.02
N LEU A 63 18.49 -6.06 -3.34
CA LEU A 63 18.55 -7.29 -4.12
C LEU A 63 19.80 -7.36 -4.99
N SER A 64 20.26 -6.24 -5.55
CA SER A 64 21.52 -6.14 -6.30
C SER A 64 22.14 -4.75 -6.14
N GLY A 65 23.38 -4.62 -6.53
CA GLY A 65 24.12 -3.35 -6.56
C GLY A 65 24.39 -2.72 -5.21
N LEU A 66 24.66 -1.42 -5.24
CA LEU A 66 24.97 -0.60 -4.08
C LEU A 66 24.12 0.67 -4.07
N LEU A 67 23.66 1.08 -2.91
CA LEU A 67 22.97 2.36 -2.70
C LEU A 67 23.74 3.18 -1.66
N LYS A 68 24.11 4.40 -2.02
CA LYS A 68 24.84 5.32 -1.15
C LYS A 68 23.91 6.44 -0.65
N VAL A 69 24.24 6.97 0.51
CA VAL A 69 23.64 8.24 0.97
C VAL A 69 23.93 9.33 -0.07
N LYS A 70 22.91 10.13 -0.39
CA LYS A 70 22.88 11.15 -1.45
C LYS A 70 22.60 10.64 -2.87
N ASP A 71 22.58 9.33 -3.10
CA ASP A 71 22.13 8.81 -4.39
C ASP A 71 20.65 9.15 -4.65
N GLU A 72 20.30 9.22 -5.92
CA GLU A 72 18.92 9.36 -6.36
C GLU A 72 18.32 7.99 -6.64
N LEU A 73 17.17 7.72 -6.05
CA LEU A 73 16.33 6.60 -6.39
C LEU A 73 15.35 7.00 -7.49
N VAL A 74 15.35 6.22 -8.57
CA VAL A 74 14.46 6.40 -9.72
C VAL A 74 13.47 5.25 -9.76
N TYR A 75 12.20 5.56 -9.78
CA TYR A 75 11.12 4.56 -9.80
C TYR A 75 9.87 5.11 -10.47
N ASN A 76 8.98 4.21 -10.91
CA ASN A 76 7.70 4.59 -11.50
C ASN A 76 6.61 4.66 -10.44
N HIS A 77 5.81 5.72 -10.47
CA HIS A 77 4.62 5.85 -9.65
C HIS A 77 3.47 6.42 -10.49
N ASN A 78 2.38 5.66 -10.61
CA ASN A 78 1.20 6.02 -11.42
C ASN A 78 1.53 6.37 -12.88
N GLY A 79 2.57 5.74 -13.46
CA GLY A 79 3.00 5.98 -14.84
C GLY A 79 3.97 7.15 -15.02
N GLU A 80 4.36 7.81 -13.94
CA GLU A 80 5.36 8.88 -13.94
C GLU A 80 6.67 8.42 -13.32
N GLU A 81 7.80 8.82 -13.93
CA GLU A 81 9.12 8.60 -13.36
C GLU A 81 9.38 9.61 -12.25
N ILE A 82 9.57 9.12 -11.03
CA ILE A 82 9.89 9.93 -9.86
C ILE A 82 11.35 9.74 -9.49
N ARG A 83 12.00 10.84 -9.11
CA ARG A 83 13.36 10.88 -8.62
C ARG A 83 13.41 11.49 -7.22
N GLU A 84 13.87 10.73 -6.25
CA GLU A 84 13.99 11.18 -4.86
C GLU A 84 15.37 10.87 -4.33
N LYS A 85 15.90 11.78 -3.51
CA LYS A 85 17.24 11.67 -2.96
C LYS A 85 17.25 11.01 -1.59
N VAL A 86 18.15 10.04 -1.40
CA VAL A 86 18.41 9.42 -0.11
C VAL A 86 19.12 10.42 0.80
N ASN A 87 18.48 10.82 1.89
CA ASN A 87 19.08 11.75 2.84
C ASN A 87 19.97 11.04 3.85
N GLU A 88 19.50 9.92 4.38
CA GLU A 88 20.18 9.10 5.40
C GLU A 88 19.83 7.63 5.17
N SER A 89 20.77 6.75 5.45
CA SER A 89 20.55 5.30 5.44
C SER A 89 20.85 4.73 6.83
N ARG A 90 19.93 3.89 7.34
CA ARG A 90 19.92 3.36 8.69
C ARG A 90 19.87 1.83 8.67
N ALA A 91 20.78 1.18 9.38
CA ALA A 91 20.70 -0.25 9.67
C ALA A 91 20.09 -0.44 11.06
N TYR A 92 18.90 -1.07 11.11
CA TYR A 92 18.18 -1.27 12.36
C TYR A 92 18.53 -2.61 13.02
N ASN A 93 18.67 -2.56 14.35
CA ASN A 93 18.71 -3.74 15.21
C ASN A 93 17.69 -3.53 16.34
N GLY A 94 16.51 -4.10 16.17
CA GLY A 94 15.35 -3.80 17.01
C GLY A 94 14.91 -2.35 16.87
N VAL A 95 14.86 -1.62 17.97
CA VAL A 95 14.51 -0.18 18.01
C VAL A 95 15.70 0.75 17.77
N LYS A 96 16.93 0.25 17.93
CA LYS A 96 18.16 1.03 17.72
C LYS A 96 18.60 0.93 16.27
N TYR A 97 19.25 1.97 15.78
CA TYR A 97 19.86 1.96 14.45
C TYR A 97 21.25 2.58 14.45
N GLU A 98 22.02 2.18 13.46
CA GLU A 98 23.29 2.78 13.11
C GLU A 98 23.19 3.41 11.73
N ILE A 99 23.90 4.54 11.54
CA ILE A 99 23.99 5.18 10.23
C ILE A 99 24.96 4.36 9.38
N LYS A 100 24.52 4.00 8.17
CA LYS A 100 25.28 3.22 7.21
C LYS A 100 25.36 3.98 5.89
N ASP A 101 26.54 4.40 5.50
CA ASP A 101 26.71 5.23 4.29
C ASP A 101 26.41 4.49 2.99
N VAL A 102 26.57 3.17 2.99
CA VAL A 102 26.38 2.31 1.82
C VAL A 102 25.58 1.07 2.22
N ALA A 103 24.51 0.80 1.51
CA ALA A 103 23.77 -0.46 1.55
C ALA A 103 24.12 -1.31 0.34
N SER A 104 24.34 -2.60 0.54
CA SER A 104 24.73 -3.58 -0.48
C SER A 104 23.69 -4.66 -0.68
N ALA A 105 23.78 -5.37 -1.79
CA ALA A 105 22.92 -6.50 -2.09
C ALA A 105 22.86 -7.48 -0.91
N GLY A 106 21.65 -7.85 -0.49
CA GLY A 106 21.40 -8.67 0.70
C GLY A 106 21.09 -7.89 1.97
N ASP A 107 21.44 -6.61 2.05
CA ASP A 107 21.13 -5.78 3.21
C ASP A 107 19.61 -5.53 3.36
N VAL A 108 19.20 -5.44 4.62
CA VAL A 108 17.92 -4.86 5.04
C VAL A 108 18.23 -3.55 5.75
N PHE A 109 17.78 -2.46 5.21
CA PHE A 109 18.08 -1.13 5.70
C PHE A 109 16.89 -0.20 5.52
N ALA A 110 16.97 0.98 6.08
CA ALA A 110 15.95 1.98 5.94
C ALA A 110 16.54 3.32 5.50
N VAL A 111 15.78 4.08 4.71
CA VAL A 111 16.21 5.39 4.22
C VAL A 111 15.22 6.48 4.59
N THR A 112 15.73 7.70 4.73
CA THR A 112 14.93 8.92 4.81
C THR A 112 15.06 9.75 3.54
N GLY A 113 14.12 10.66 3.30
CA GLY A 113 14.10 11.51 2.11
C GLY A 113 13.20 11.01 0.98
N ILE A 114 12.61 9.82 1.14
CA ILE A 114 11.71 9.22 0.17
C ILE A 114 10.26 9.41 0.66
N SER A 115 9.41 10.08 -0.15
CA SER A 115 8.05 10.47 0.25
C SER A 115 6.95 9.70 -0.47
N ASN A 116 7.17 9.28 -1.72
CA ASN A 116 6.13 8.73 -2.57
C ASN A 116 6.09 7.19 -2.65
N MET A 117 7.19 6.51 -2.31
CA MET A 117 7.22 5.05 -2.34
C MET A 117 6.27 4.44 -1.31
N LYS A 118 5.66 3.31 -1.67
CA LYS A 118 4.77 2.51 -0.83
C LYS A 118 5.37 1.13 -0.59
N ALA A 119 4.93 0.47 0.49
CA ALA A 119 5.29 -0.93 0.70
C ALA A 119 4.81 -1.78 -0.48
N GLY A 120 5.65 -2.69 -0.95
CA GLY A 120 5.45 -3.49 -2.15
C GLY A 120 6.07 -2.93 -3.43
N MET A 121 6.44 -1.65 -3.47
CA MET A 121 7.06 -1.05 -4.67
C MET A 121 8.49 -1.55 -4.89
N GLY A 122 8.83 -1.74 -6.17
CA GLY A 122 10.16 -2.11 -6.64
C GLY A 122 11.02 -0.89 -7.00
N ILE A 123 12.32 -1.02 -6.84
CA ILE A 123 13.34 -0.09 -7.32
C ILE A 123 14.14 -0.84 -8.37
N GLY A 124 14.01 -0.46 -9.64
CA GLY A 124 14.63 -1.19 -10.75
C GLY A 124 14.08 -2.60 -11.00
N ILE A 125 12.98 -2.97 -10.36
CA ILE A 125 12.24 -4.23 -10.52
C ILE A 125 10.73 -3.95 -10.46
N GLU A 126 9.93 -4.94 -10.85
CA GLU A 126 8.47 -4.86 -10.77
C GLU A 126 7.95 -4.79 -9.32
N ASP A 127 6.82 -4.12 -9.14
CA ASP A 127 6.11 -4.05 -7.88
C ASP A 127 5.58 -5.44 -7.46
N SER A 128 5.34 -5.62 -6.16
CA SER A 128 4.67 -6.84 -5.67
C SER A 128 3.21 -6.85 -6.09
N THR A 129 2.78 -7.96 -6.67
CA THR A 129 1.38 -8.21 -7.03
C THR A 129 0.55 -8.77 -5.87
N GLU A 130 1.21 -9.31 -4.84
CA GLU A 130 0.52 -9.89 -3.68
C GLU A 130 0.03 -8.78 -2.75
N GLU A 131 -1.27 -8.57 -2.73
CA GLU A 131 -1.93 -7.69 -1.76
C GLU A 131 -2.85 -8.53 -0.86
N MET A 132 -2.69 -8.38 0.44
CA MET A 132 -3.71 -8.86 1.38
C MET A 132 -4.96 -7.99 1.24
N ILE A 133 -6.07 -8.60 0.92
CA ILE A 133 -7.35 -7.90 0.72
C ILE A 133 -8.11 -7.91 2.05
N PRO A 134 -8.36 -6.76 2.67
CA PRO A 134 -9.16 -6.69 3.87
C PRO A 134 -10.61 -7.12 3.57
N THR A 135 -11.20 -7.85 4.50
CA THR A 135 -12.55 -8.38 4.36
C THR A 135 -13.59 -7.69 5.22
N LEU A 136 -13.15 -6.87 6.15
CA LEU A 136 -14.00 -6.16 7.09
C LEU A 136 -13.78 -4.64 6.97
N THR A 137 -14.85 -3.89 7.24
CA THR A 137 -14.80 -2.44 7.42
C THR A 137 -15.34 -2.09 8.80
N ALA A 138 -14.80 -1.04 9.42
CA ALA A 138 -15.26 -0.54 10.71
C ALA A 138 -15.31 0.98 10.69
N LYS A 139 -16.35 1.55 11.30
CA LYS A 139 -16.47 2.98 11.53
C LYS A 139 -15.58 3.40 12.69
N VAL A 140 -14.90 4.53 12.53
CA VAL A 140 -14.05 5.13 13.57
C VAL A 140 -14.91 6.08 14.40
N LEU A 141 -14.98 5.83 15.70
CA LEU A 141 -15.69 6.64 16.68
C LEU A 141 -14.66 7.44 17.49
N TYR A 142 -14.86 8.73 17.63
CA TYR A 142 -13.99 9.63 18.36
C TYR A 142 -14.80 10.73 19.05
N ASP A 143 -14.22 11.38 20.04
CA ASP A 143 -14.90 12.45 20.77
C ASP A 143 -15.19 13.65 19.84
N SER A 144 -16.41 14.18 19.93
CA SER A 144 -16.88 15.31 19.11
C SER A 144 -16.09 16.61 19.31
N THR A 145 -15.32 16.71 20.39
CA THR A 145 -14.44 17.85 20.66
C THR A 145 -13.15 17.82 19.87
N VAL A 146 -12.79 16.65 19.33
CA VAL A 146 -11.57 16.46 18.53
C VAL A 146 -11.83 16.90 17.09
N ASN A 147 -10.84 17.62 16.52
CA ASN A 147 -10.93 18.06 15.14
C ASN A 147 -10.82 16.87 14.17
N ILE A 148 -11.83 16.69 13.34
CA ILE A 148 -11.90 15.61 12.34
C ILE A 148 -10.68 15.56 11.42
N LYS A 149 -10.10 16.73 11.06
CA LYS A 149 -8.90 16.80 10.21
C LYS A 149 -7.68 16.21 10.90
N GLU A 150 -7.62 16.34 12.23
CA GLU A 150 -6.54 15.76 13.02
C GLU A 150 -6.65 14.24 13.09
N VAL A 151 -7.83 13.72 13.35
CA VAL A 151 -8.10 12.26 13.32
C VAL A 151 -7.76 11.69 11.94
N LEU A 152 -8.24 12.34 10.87
CA LEU A 152 -7.96 11.92 9.51
C LEU A 152 -6.45 11.93 9.19
N LYS A 153 -5.73 12.94 9.64
CA LYS A 153 -4.26 13.03 9.49
C LYS A 153 -3.56 11.84 10.13
N TYR A 154 -3.91 11.49 11.36
CA TYR A 154 -3.29 10.36 12.07
C TYR A 154 -3.64 9.02 11.42
N LEU A 155 -4.89 8.83 11.03
CA LEU A 155 -5.30 7.63 10.31
C LEU A 155 -4.60 7.50 8.94
N LYS A 156 -4.36 8.60 8.22
CA LYS A 156 -3.60 8.60 6.96
C LYS A 156 -2.11 8.28 7.17
N ILE A 157 -1.52 8.65 8.31
CA ILE A 157 -0.18 8.20 8.68
C ILE A 157 -0.18 6.68 8.85
N LEU A 158 -1.13 6.12 9.61
CA LEU A 158 -1.25 4.67 9.80
C LEU A 158 -1.54 3.93 8.48
N GLU A 159 -2.38 4.50 7.60
CA GLU A 159 -2.63 3.94 6.26
C GLU A 159 -1.36 3.87 5.41
N SER A 160 -0.47 4.85 5.52
CA SER A 160 0.80 4.83 4.79
C SER A 160 1.77 3.75 5.30
N GLU A 161 1.66 3.37 6.59
CA GLU A 161 2.38 2.27 7.21
C GLU A 161 1.72 0.91 6.91
N GLU A 162 0.39 0.87 6.88
CA GLU A 162 -0.45 -0.31 6.66
C GLU A 162 -1.51 -0.01 5.58
N LYS A 163 -1.15 -0.24 4.33
CA LYS A 163 -1.97 0.09 3.14
C LYS A 163 -3.37 -0.55 3.18
N THR A 164 -3.51 -1.70 3.84
CA THR A 164 -4.78 -2.43 3.94
C THR A 164 -5.86 -1.65 4.71
N LEU A 165 -5.49 -0.66 5.53
CA LEU A 165 -6.43 0.15 6.29
C LEU A 165 -7.38 0.96 5.41
N ASN A 166 -6.97 1.38 4.22
CA ASN A 166 -7.80 2.07 3.24
C ASN A 166 -8.79 3.07 3.88
N VAL A 167 -8.25 4.07 4.54
CA VAL A 167 -9.02 5.08 5.30
C VAL A 167 -9.93 5.87 4.37
N GLN A 168 -11.22 5.81 4.60
CA GLN A 168 -12.25 6.50 3.83
C GLN A 168 -12.97 7.52 4.70
N TYR A 169 -13.17 8.72 4.17
CA TYR A 169 -13.97 9.75 4.79
C TYR A 169 -15.17 10.09 3.92
N ASP A 170 -16.37 9.91 4.47
CA ASP A 170 -17.61 10.32 3.82
C ASP A 170 -17.95 11.76 4.23
N GLU A 171 -17.88 12.68 3.28
CA GLU A 171 -18.14 14.10 3.54
C GLU A 171 -19.61 14.40 3.84
N ILE A 172 -20.53 13.58 3.33
CA ILE A 172 -21.97 13.76 3.50
C ILE A 172 -22.38 13.30 4.90
N LEU A 173 -21.98 12.09 5.26
CA LEU A 173 -22.28 11.49 6.57
C LEU A 173 -21.34 11.97 7.67
N LYS A 174 -20.20 12.61 7.31
CA LYS A 174 -19.10 12.98 8.21
C LYS A 174 -18.56 11.80 9.01
N GLU A 175 -18.47 10.66 8.36
CA GLU A 175 -18.04 9.40 8.95
C GLU A 175 -16.68 8.98 8.39
N MET A 176 -15.86 8.39 9.23
CA MET A 176 -14.61 7.74 8.84
C MET A 176 -14.73 6.23 8.97
N HIS A 177 -14.27 5.53 7.93
CA HIS A 177 -14.24 4.08 7.88
C HIS A 177 -12.83 3.61 7.59
N ILE A 178 -12.45 2.49 8.19
CA ILE A 178 -11.20 1.80 7.91
C ILE A 178 -11.47 0.34 7.54
N ASN A 179 -10.62 -0.21 6.71
CA ASN A 179 -10.68 -1.63 6.37
C ASN A 179 -9.71 -2.41 7.26
N VAL A 180 -10.11 -3.62 7.68
CA VAL A 180 -9.30 -4.48 8.55
C VAL A 180 -9.45 -5.95 8.16
N MET A 181 -8.46 -6.74 8.54
CA MET A 181 -8.45 -8.20 8.34
C MET A 181 -9.22 -8.92 9.44
N GLY A 182 -9.35 -8.33 10.63
CA GLY A 182 -9.99 -8.96 11.78
C GLY A 182 -10.12 -8.03 12.99
N LYS A 183 -10.85 -8.50 13.99
CA LYS A 183 -11.12 -7.73 15.22
C LYS A 183 -9.87 -7.41 16.04
N ILE A 184 -8.91 -8.33 16.08
CA ILE A 184 -7.65 -8.13 16.84
C ILE A 184 -6.89 -6.93 16.28
N GLN A 185 -6.92 -6.70 14.96
CA GLN A 185 -6.29 -5.54 14.36
C GLN A 185 -6.89 -4.20 14.86
N LEU A 186 -8.20 -4.16 15.11
CA LEU A 186 -8.86 -2.96 15.68
C LEU A 186 -8.38 -2.68 17.12
N GLU A 187 -8.23 -3.72 17.94
CA GLU A 187 -7.72 -3.58 19.31
C GLU A 187 -6.29 -3.03 19.30
N VAL A 188 -5.42 -3.60 18.46
CA VAL A 188 -4.04 -3.12 18.29
C VAL A 188 -4.00 -1.70 17.75
N LEU A 189 -4.83 -1.35 16.76
CA LEU A 189 -4.91 0.01 16.22
C LEU A 189 -5.34 1.03 17.28
N LYS A 190 -6.30 0.68 18.12
CA LYS A 190 -6.74 1.52 19.24
C LYS A 190 -5.58 1.86 20.18
N GLU A 191 -4.80 0.86 20.57
CA GLU A 191 -3.62 1.05 21.42
C GLU A 191 -2.56 1.90 20.73
N ILE A 192 -2.23 1.62 19.46
CA ILE A 192 -1.26 2.40 18.68
C ILE A 192 -1.68 3.88 18.57
N ILE A 193 -2.96 4.14 18.29
CA ILE A 193 -3.48 5.50 18.16
C ILE A 193 -3.38 6.25 19.50
N GLN A 194 -3.72 5.57 20.59
CA GLN A 194 -3.60 6.14 21.94
C GLN A 194 -2.15 6.43 22.32
N GLU A 195 -1.24 5.48 22.10
CA GLU A 195 0.17 5.62 22.48
C GLU A 195 0.90 6.67 21.65
N ARG A 196 0.67 6.68 20.33
CA ARG A 196 1.45 7.54 19.41
C ARG A 196 0.90 8.95 19.28
N PHE A 197 -0.42 9.11 19.34
CA PHE A 197 -1.08 10.38 19.04
C PHE A 197 -1.86 10.93 20.25
N ASN A 198 -1.87 10.23 21.38
CA ASN A 198 -2.65 10.56 22.56
C ASN A 198 -4.13 10.84 22.24
N LEU A 199 -4.68 10.06 21.29
CA LEU A 199 -6.03 10.19 20.80
C LEU A 199 -6.85 8.95 21.19
N ASN A 200 -7.98 9.15 21.86
CA ASN A 200 -8.93 8.10 22.17
C ASN A 200 -9.87 7.88 21.00
N VAL A 201 -9.83 6.68 20.44
CA VAL A 201 -10.77 6.23 19.41
C VAL A 201 -11.41 4.91 19.84
N GLU A 202 -12.63 4.70 19.38
CA GLU A 202 -13.32 3.43 19.43
C GLU A 202 -13.66 3.01 17.99
N PHE A 203 -13.91 1.74 17.81
CA PHE A 203 -14.37 1.22 16.53
C PHE A 203 -15.74 0.57 16.73
N ASP A 204 -16.64 0.82 15.82
CA ASP A 204 -17.93 0.13 15.79
C ASP A 204 -17.70 -1.35 15.43
N LYS A 205 -18.77 -2.14 15.58
CA LYS A 205 -18.74 -3.55 15.20
C LYS A 205 -18.32 -3.68 13.74
N PRO A 206 -17.22 -4.40 13.44
CA PRO A 206 -16.79 -4.53 12.06
C PRO A 206 -17.82 -5.30 11.22
N GLU A 207 -18.06 -4.80 10.02
CA GLU A 207 -18.98 -5.36 9.04
C GLU A 207 -18.21 -5.96 7.88
N ILE A 208 -18.81 -6.91 7.18
CA ILE A 208 -18.21 -7.52 6.00
C ILE A 208 -18.18 -6.48 4.87
N LEU A 209 -17.00 -6.32 4.26
CA LEU A 209 -16.82 -5.46 3.10
C LEU A 209 -17.36 -6.16 1.85
N TYR A 210 -18.60 -5.90 1.54
CA TYR A 210 -19.22 -6.39 0.32
C TYR A 210 -18.70 -5.62 -0.90
N LYS A 211 -18.57 -6.33 -2.00
CA LYS A 211 -18.35 -5.73 -3.32
C LYS A 211 -19.57 -6.06 -4.17
N GLU A 212 -20.01 -5.09 -4.94
CA GLU A 212 -21.17 -5.22 -5.81
C GLU A 212 -20.72 -5.26 -7.27
N THR A 213 -21.53 -5.88 -8.10
CA THR A 213 -21.42 -5.84 -9.55
C THR A 213 -22.84 -5.83 -10.14
N ILE A 214 -22.93 -5.36 -11.39
CA ILE A 214 -24.21 -5.39 -12.10
C ILE A 214 -24.48 -6.80 -12.62
N GLY A 215 -25.75 -7.24 -12.56
CA GLY A 215 -26.17 -8.54 -13.07
C GLY A 215 -26.53 -8.55 -14.55
N ASN A 216 -26.90 -7.39 -15.10
CA ASN A 216 -27.34 -7.23 -16.48
C ASN A 216 -26.75 -5.97 -17.10
N GLU A 217 -26.81 -5.87 -18.43
CA GLU A 217 -26.46 -4.66 -19.17
C GLU A 217 -27.37 -3.50 -18.75
N VAL A 218 -26.76 -2.33 -18.48
CA VAL A 218 -27.47 -1.09 -18.10
C VAL A 218 -26.87 0.09 -18.87
N ASN A 219 -27.74 1.00 -19.32
CA ASN A 219 -27.33 2.26 -19.92
C ASN A 219 -27.46 3.40 -18.92
N GLY A 220 -26.41 4.20 -18.79
CA GLY A 220 -26.39 5.42 -18.00
C GLY A 220 -26.23 6.66 -18.89
N TYR A 221 -26.95 7.71 -18.54
CA TYR A 221 -26.94 8.97 -19.26
C TYR A 221 -26.60 10.11 -18.31
N GLY A 222 -25.55 10.84 -18.59
CA GLY A 222 -25.16 12.05 -17.86
C GLY A 222 -25.36 13.28 -18.72
N HIS A 223 -26.10 14.25 -18.21
CA HIS A 223 -26.34 15.52 -18.88
C HIS A 223 -25.96 16.68 -17.97
N PHE A 224 -25.26 17.68 -18.51
CA PHE A 224 -24.87 18.87 -17.77
C PHE A 224 -24.89 20.09 -18.70
N GLU A 225 -25.76 21.06 -18.40
CA GLU A 225 -25.98 22.25 -19.21
C GLU A 225 -26.05 23.55 -18.39
N PRO A 226 -24.97 23.97 -17.69
CA PRO A 226 -24.93 25.26 -17.03
C PRO A 226 -24.34 26.34 -17.94
N LEU A 227 -24.92 27.52 -17.97
CA LEU A 227 -24.33 28.78 -18.45
C LEU A 227 -23.58 28.67 -19.80
N ARG A 228 -24.21 28.09 -20.83
CA ARG A 228 -23.68 27.89 -22.19
C ARG A 228 -22.66 26.77 -22.36
N HIS A 229 -22.46 25.91 -21.37
CA HIS A 229 -21.69 24.71 -21.52
C HIS A 229 -22.63 23.51 -21.64
N TYR A 230 -22.45 22.72 -22.68
CA TYR A 230 -23.22 21.50 -22.89
C TYR A 230 -22.28 20.30 -22.85
N ALA A 231 -22.61 19.32 -22.04
CA ALA A 231 -21.96 18.02 -22.04
C ALA A 231 -23.00 16.91 -21.83
N GLU A 232 -22.98 15.93 -22.70
CA GLU A 232 -23.81 14.74 -22.60
C GLU A 232 -22.92 13.50 -22.81
N VAL A 233 -23.00 12.55 -21.88
CA VAL A 233 -22.22 11.32 -21.92
C VAL A 233 -23.16 10.12 -21.76
N HIS A 234 -23.11 9.20 -22.71
CA HIS A 234 -23.82 7.94 -22.68
C HIS A 234 -22.85 6.81 -22.37
N LEU A 235 -23.09 6.10 -21.29
CA LEU A 235 -22.28 4.96 -20.86
C LEU A 235 -23.13 3.70 -20.91
N LYS A 236 -22.55 2.65 -21.47
CA LYS A 236 -23.11 1.31 -21.43
C LYS A 236 -22.28 0.49 -20.44
N LEU A 237 -22.90 0.03 -19.37
CA LEU A 237 -22.26 -0.81 -18.37
C LEU A 237 -22.60 -2.26 -18.66
N LEU A 238 -21.60 -3.11 -18.69
CA LEU A 238 -21.71 -4.55 -18.91
C LEU A 238 -21.17 -5.31 -17.71
N PRO A 239 -21.75 -6.46 -17.34
CA PRO A 239 -21.12 -7.35 -16.37
C PRO A 239 -19.74 -7.77 -16.86
N GLY A 240 -18.72 -7.67 -15.99
CA GLY A 240 -17.37 -8.17 -16.23
C GLY A 240 -17.10 -9.46 -15.47
N GLU A 241 -15.92 -10.04 -15.67
CA GLU A 241 -15.46 -11.21 -14.95
C GLU A 241 -15.16 -10.90 -13.48
N ARG A 242 -15.33 -11.89 -12.60
CA ARG A 242 -15.11 -11.71 -11.17
C ARG A 242 -13.66 -11.39 -10.85
N GLY A 243 -13.44 -10.22 -10.27
CA GLY A 243 -12.10 -9.73 -9.90
C GLY A 243 -11.40 -8.92 -10.97
N GLU A 244 -11.97 -8.76 -12.15
CA GLU A 244 -11.41 -7.97 -13.26
C GLU A 244 -11.36 -6.47 -12.95
N GLY A 245 -12.24 -5.98 -12.06
CA GLY A 245 -12.35 -4.56 -11.76
C GLY A 245 -13.16 -3.81 -12.82
N ILE A 246 -12.78 -2.56 -13.08
CA ILE A 246 -13.44 -1.73 -14.11
C ILE A 246 -12.59 -1.75 -15.36
N VAL A 247 -13.15 -2.26 -16.45
CA VAL A 247 -12.56 -2.22 -17.79
C VAL A 247 -13.27 -1.13 -18.60
N PHE A 248 -12.52 -0.23 -19.19
CA PHE A 248 -13.06 0.85 -20.01
C PHE A 248 -12.82 0.56 -21.48
N GLU A 249 -13.88 0.53 -22.26
CA GLU A 249 -13.85 0.41 -23.70
C GLU A 249 -14.43 1.67 -24.35
N ASN A 250 -13.69 2.26 -25.29
CA ASN A 250 -14.14 3.44 -26.01
C ASN A 250 -14.71 3.04 -27.37
N ARG A 251 -15.99 3.34 -27.61
CA ARG A 251 -16.69 3.11 -28.88
C ARG A 251 -17.11 4.42 -29.58
N CYS A 252 -16.70 5.57 -29.04
CA CYS A 252 -17.02 6.86 -29.62
C CYS A 252 -16.11 7.14 -30.83
N HIS A 253 -16.71 7.51 -31.96
CA HIS A 253 -15.94 7.91 -33.14
C HIS A 253 -15.32 9.29 -32.97
N ASN A 254 -14.14 9.50 -33.54
CA ASN A 254 -13.41 10.77 -33.42
C ASN A 254 -14.13 11.98 -34.06
N ASP A 255 -15.10 11.75 -34.92
CA ASP A 255 -15.93 12.80 -35.51
C ASP A 255 -16.91 13.40 -34.50
N TYR A 256 -17.26 12.67 -33.43
CA TYR A 256 -18.16 13.16 -32.38
C TYR A 256 -17.40 13.82 -31.22
N LEU A 257 -16.29 13.22 -30.80
CA LEU A 257 -15.45 13.72 -29.73
C LEU A 257 -13.96 13.58 -30.12
N THR A 258 -13.21 14.63 -29.87
CA THR A 258 -11.74 14.57 -30.08
C THR A 258 -11.09 13.54 -29.15
N PRO A 259 -9.93 12.95 -29.51
CA PRO A 259 -9.21 12.02 -28.66
C PRO A 259 -8.91 12.56 -27.25
N GLY A 260 -8.65 13.88 -27.13
CA GLY A 260 -8.45 14.53 -25.84
C GLY A 260 -9.69 14.50 -24.94
N GLN A 261 -10.87 14.75 -25.50
CA GLN A 261 -12.15 14.67 -24.76
C GLN A 261 -12.48 13.24 -24.36
N GLN A 262 -12.23 12.27 -25.25
CA GLN A 262 -12.44 10.84 -24.96
C GLN A 262 -11.53 10.37 -23.81
N ASN A 263 -10.26 10.78 -23.82
CA ASN A 263 -9.33 10.47 -22.73
C ASN A 263 -9.72 11.15 -21.41
N LEU A 264 -10.28 12.35 -21.46
CA LEU A 264 -10.77 13.05 -20.28
C LEU A 264 -11.93 12.26 -19.60
N ILE A 265 -12.88 11.77 -20.41
CA ILE A 265 -13.98 10.91 -19.91
C ILE A 265 -13.40 9.66 -19.23
N LYS A 266 -12.46 8.98 -19.90
CA LYS A 266 -11.77 7.80 -19.31
C LYS A 266 -11.13 8.14 -17.97
N THR A 267 -10.38 9.24 -17.89
CA THR A 267 -9.71 9.66 -16.66
C THR A 267 -10.71 9.87 -15.53
N HIS A 268 -11.81 10.57 -15.78
CA HIS A 268 -12.83 10.85 -14.77
C HIS A 268 -13.58 9.62 -14.28
N ILE A 269 -13.75 8.60 -15.11
CA ILE A 269 -14.33 7.30 -14.68
C ILE A 269 -13.45 6.64 -13.62
N PHE A 270 -12.13 6.75 -13.73
CA PHE A 270 -11.19 6.12 -12.78
C PHE A 270 -10.79 7.00 -11.58
N GLU A 271 -11.09 8.30 -11.62
CA GLU A 271 -10.78 9.22 -10.51
C GLU A 271 -11.59 8.98 -9.25
N LYS A 272 -12.82 8.50 -9.38
CA LYS A 272 -13.72 8.28 -8.26
C LYS A 272 -14.02 6.80 -8.10
N LYS A 273 -14.08 6.38 -6.84
CA LYS A 273 -14.65 5.06 -6.53
C LYS A 273 -16.16 5.15 -6.77
N HIS A 274 -16.64 4.36 -7.70
CA HIS A 274 -18.09 4.16 -7.89
C HIS A 274 -18.58 3.18 -6.82
N ARG A 275 -19.66 3.54 -6.14
CA ARG A 275 -20.35 2.71 -5.14
C ARG A 275 -21.47 1.97 -5.82
#